data_0ce8126f96f684a5dd07f826841e3dc8
#
_entry.id   0ce8126f96f684a5dd07f826841e3dc8
#
_cell.length_a   1.000
_cell.length_b   1.000
_cell.length_c   1.000
_cell.angle_alpha   90.00
_cell.angle_beta   90.00
_cell.angle_gamma   90.00
#
_symmetry.space_group_name_H-M   'P 1'
#
loop_
_entity.id
_entity.type
_entity.pdbx_description
1 polymer ?
#
loop_
_entity_poly.entity_id
_entity_poly.type
_entity_poly.pdbx_seq_one_letter_code
_entity_poly.pdbx_strand_id
1 'polypeptide(L)'
;MLNSENSKTKPIQCDVVVIGTGMAGNAAALFAVNRGLSVVQMGSPSEILFASGYLDLMGIHPVEEKRLWQDPWAGIEAVRRDIPDHPYARLHKKEIQSAFDELLSFLESSGIPYCRQKDRNVNALTPLGTVKPTYCVPQTMWPGVEALQNKTPCLMVDIRGLKGFSARQIAATLQEKWPGIRTASITFPEKDHLSAIYTEHMAWALESSSTREKLSQIIGPLVGNSRTVGMPAIFGLRQSREIMSDVENRVGVPIFEIPTMIPTITGLRLKKVFEQHLPDKGVRLFSHRHVVGVKSIERGKYFLVDVGEQQLNRKVLCRGIVLASGRFLGKGLHAERKQIRETVFDLPVYQPWDRAQWHSKQFLDPGG
;
A
#
# COMPACT_ATOMS: atom_id res chain seq x y z
N MET A 1 -9.58 24.78 -43.83
CA MET A 1 -10.88 24.65 -43.14
C MET A 1 -10.97 23.24 -42.60
N LEU A 2 -10.58 23.04 -41.36
CA LEU A 2 -10.74 21.77 -40.64
C LEU A 2 -11.85 22.01 -39.63
N ASN A 3 -13.03 21.50 -39.92
CA ASN A 3 -14.17 21.50 -39.02
C ASN A 3 -13.82 20.69 -37.75
N SER A 4 -13.56 21.35 -36.64
CA SER A 4 -13.58 20.77 -35.32
C SER A 4 -15.04 20.58 -34.89
N GLU A 5 -15.67 19.49 -35.28
CA GLU A 5 -16.88 19.02 -34.63
C GLU A 5 -16.51 18.62 -33.18
N ASN A 6 -16.64 19.58 -32.28
CA ASN A 6 -16.61 19.39 -30.84
C ASN A 6 -17.87 18.58 -30.49
N SER A 7 -17.76 17.25 -30.50
CA SER A 7 -18.79 16.33 -30.07
C SER A 7 -19.15 16.71 -28.62
N LYS A 8 -20.29 17.41 -28.46
CA LYS A 8 -20.89 17.74 -27.13
C LYS A 8 -21.42 16.47 -26.48
N THR A 9 -20.55 15.56 -26.08
CA THR A 9 -20.94 14.43 -25.24
C THR A 9 -21.47 14.99 -23.93
N LYS A 10 -22.69 14.60 -23.53
CA LYS A 10 -23.28 15.00 -22.26
C LYS A 10 -22.34 14.61 -21.12
N PRO A 11 -22.17 15.46 -20.09
CA PRO A 11 -21.37 15.10 -18.91
C PRO A 11 -21.89 13.81 -18.28
N ILE A 12 -20.96 12.97 -17.83
CA ILE A 12 -21.28 11.82 -16.97
C ILE A 12 -21.74 12.38 -15.63
N GLN A 13 -22.88 11.90 -15.12
CA GLN A 13 -23.41 12.34 -13.83
C GLN A 13 -23.10 11.31 -12.74
N CYS A 14 -22.72 11.78 -11.55
CA CYS A 14 -22.52 10.97 -10.36
C CYS A 14 -22.72 11.82 -9.09
N ASP A 15 -22.82 11.15 -7.93
CA ASP A 15 -22.86 11.84 -6.64
C ASP A 15 -21.48 12.32 -6.24
N VAL A 16 -20.46 11.45 -6.35
CA VAL A 16 -19.11 11.72 -5.88
C VAL A 16 -18.07 11.40 -6.95
N VAL A 17 -17.13 12.32 -7.14
CA VAL A 17 -15.87 12.07 -7.85
C VAL A 17 -14.77 11.85 -6.84
N VAL A 18 -14.01 10.76 -6.99
CA VAL A 18 -12.78 10.50 -6.21
C VAL A 18 -11.57 10.74 -7.12
N ILE A 19 -10.73 11.69 -6.73
CA ILE A 19 -9.50 12.03 -7.46
C ILE A 19 -8.33 11.33 -6.78
N GLY A 20 -7.85 10.26 -7.37
CA GLY A 20 -6.75 9.42 -6.88
C GLY A 20 -7.13 7.95 -6.82
N THR A 21 -6.15 7.09 -7.13
CA THR A 21 -6.25 5.61 -7.13
C THR A 21 -5.21 4.95 -6.21
N GLY A 22 -4.66 5.73 -5.26
CA GLY A 22 -3.91 5.23 -4.12
C GLY A 22 -4.82 4.60 -3.05
N MET A 23 -4.26 4.15 -1.92
CA MET A 23 -5.04 3.51 -0.85
C MET A 23 -6.19 4.39 -0.35
N ALA A 24 -5.94 5.68 -0.12
CA ALA A 24 -6.97 6.61 0.37
C ALA A 24 -8.12 6.78 -0.64
N GLY A 25 -7.80 6.94 -1.94
CA GLY A 25 -8.82 7.08 -2.99
C GLY A 25 -9.62 5.80 -3.18
N ASN A 26 -8.98 4.64 -3.17
CA ASN A 26 -9.66 3.35 -3.29
C ASN A 26 -10.59 3.08 -2.09
N ALA A 27 -10.14 3.36 -0.87
CA ALA A 27 -10.98 3.26 0.32
C ALA A 27 -12.16 4.23 0.27
N ALA A 28 -11.94 5.49 -0.14
CA ALA A 28 -13.00 6.48 -0.28
C ALA A 28 -14.05 6.06 -1.32
N ALA A 29 -13.62 5.52 -2.47
CA ALA A 29 -14.53 5.01 -3.50
C ALA A 29 -15.36 3.81 -2.99
N LEU A 30 -14.71 2.86 -2.30
CA LEU A 30 -15.35 1.72 -1.65
C LEU A 30 -16.42 2.18 -0.64
N PHE A 31 -16.05 3.08 0.26
CA PHE A 31 -16.96 3.56 1.31
C PHE A 31 -18.14 4.35 0.74
N ALA A 32 -17.91 5.14 -0.31
CA ALA A 32 -18.97 5.88 -0.97
C ALA A 32 -19.96 4.96 -1.68
N VAL A 33 -19.49 3.98 -2.46
CA VAL A 33 -20.38 3.05 -3.17
C VAL A 33 -21.15 2.14 -2.23
N ASN A 34 -20.55 1.70 -1.11
CA ASN A 34 -21.24 0.91 -0.09
C ASN A 34 -22.36 1.70 0.63
N ARG A 35 -22.34 3.03 0.54
CA ARG A 35 -23.42 3.93 1.04
C ARG A 35 -24.45 4.29 -0.03
N GLY A 36 -24.45 3.58 -1.17
CA GLY A 36 -25.40 3.75 -2.26
C GLY A 36 -25.14 4.98 -3.14
N LEU A 37 -23.98 5.63 -3.02
CA LEU A 37 -23.62 6.76 -3.87
C LEU A 37 -23.09 6.28 -5.22
N SER A 38 -23.45 6.96 -6.28
CA SER A 38 -22.84 6.78 -7.60
C SER A 38 -21.46 7.43 -7.61
N VAL A 39 -20.42 6.64 -7.95
CA VAL A 39 -19.02 7.04 -7.82
C VAL A 39 -18.30 6.98 -9.17
N VAL A 40 -17.58 8.05 -9.50
CA VAL A 40 -16.56 8.06 -10.54
C VAL A 40 -15.20 8.25 -9.88
N GLN A 41 -14.27 7.32 -10.10
CA GLN A 41 -12.90 7.42 -9.61
C GLN A 41 -11.93 7.60 -10.78
N MET A 42 -10.92 8.45 -10.60
CA MET A 42 -9.91 8.70 -11.60
C MET A 42 -8.54 8.97 -11.00
N GLY A 43 -7.50 8.60 -11.73
CA GLY A 43 -6.11 8.80 -11.32
C GLY A 43 -5.14 7.85 -12.00
N SER A 44 -3.87 8.01 -11.69
CA SER A 44 -2.82 7.07 -12.10
C SER A 44 -2.48 6.16 -10.92
N PRO A 45 -2.43 4.83 -11.12
CA PRO A 45 -2.21 3.87 -10.04
C PRO A 45 -0.77 3.79 -9.54
N SER A 46 0.06 4.78 -9.81
CA SER A 46 1.49 4.75 -9.54
C SER A 46 1.85 4.58 -8.05
N GLU A 47 1.17 5.30 -7.16
CA GLU A 47 1.55 5.31 -5.73
C GLU A 47 1.18 4.01 -4.99
N ILE A 48 0.13 3.30 -5.38
CA ILE A 48 -0.23 2.03 -4.75
C ILE A 48 0.85 0.96 -4.94
N LEU A 49 1.67 1.06 -6.00
CA LEU A 49 2.80 0.16 -6.26
C LEU A 49 3.94 0.28 -5.23
N PHE A 50 3.92 1.32 -4.41
CA PHE A 50 4.87 1.56 -3.32
C PHE A 50 4.39 0.97 -1.99
N ALA A 51 3.16 0.46 -1.93
CA ALA A 51 2.60 -0.04 -0.69
C ALA A 51 3.33 -1.29 -0.21
N SER A 52 3.83 -1.28 1.03
CA SER A 52 4.39 -2.46 1.70
C SER A 52 3.33 -3.54 1.97
N GLY A 53 2.06 -3.18 1.88
CA GLY A 53 0.93 -3.99 2.32
C GLY A 53 0.52 -3.71 3.76
N TYR A 54 1.32 -3.01 4.55
CA TYR A 54 0.97 -2.67 5.93
C TYR A 54 -0.09 -1.57 5.96
N LEU A 55 -1.08 -1.73 6.84
CA LEU A 55 -2.08 -0.72 7.12
C LEU A 55 -1.81 -0.16 8.51
N ASP A 56 -1.25 1.03 8.53
CA ASP A 56 -0.88 1.72 9.76
C ASP A 56 -2.08 2.50 10.31
N LEU A 57 -2.16 2.59 11.64
CA LEU A 57 -3.11 3.44 12.33
C LEU A 57 -2.37 4.56 13.07
N MET A 58 -1.67 4.22 14.15
CA MET A 58 -0.83 5.15 14.91
C MET A 58 0.34 4.36 15.52
N GLY A 59 1.54 4.60 15.03
CA GLY A 59 2.73 3.84 15.45
C GLY A 59 3.75 4.67 16.23
N ILE A 60 3.88 5.97 15.92
CA ILE A 60 4.90 6.85 16.49
C ILE A 60 4.31 8.23 16.75
N HIS A 61 4.45 8.73 17.99
CA HIS A 61 4.12 10.11 18.37
C HIS A 61 4.62 10.40 19.80
N PRO A 62 5.28 11.54 20.10
CA PRO A 62 5.84 12.49 19.14
C PRO A 62 6.97 11.88 18.29
N VAL A 63 7.14 12.38 17.06
CA VAL A 63 8.15 11.86 16.13
C VAL A 63 9.56 12.19 16.60
N GLU A 64 9.77 13.37 17.18
CA GLU A 64 11.04 13.87 17.70
C GLU A 64 11.60 12.96 18.80
N GLU A 65 10.72 12.45 19.68
CA GLU A 65 11.06 11.53 20.75
C GLU A 65 11.17 10.08 20.27
N LYS A 66 10.75 9.77 19.03
CA LYS A 66 10.64 8.42 18.47
C LYS A 66 9.84 7.48 19.36
N ARG A 67 8.81 8.02 20.04
CA ARG A 67 7.99 7.25 20.97
C ARG A 67 7.07 6.31 20.20
N LEU A 68 7.30 5.01 20.37
CA LEU A 68 6.50 3.96 19.76
C LEU A 68 5.25 3.65 20.59
N TRP A 69 4.14 3.42 19.90
CA TRP A 69 2.86 3.06 20.51
C TRP A 69 2.47 1.62 20.15
N GLN A 70 2.42 0.76 21.15
CA GLN A 70 1.84 -0.59 21.01
C GLN A 70 0.30 -0.54 21.06
N ASP A 71 -0.26 0.39 21.80
CA ASP A 71 -1.68 0.74 21.77
C ASP A 71 -1.87 1.95 20.85
N PRO A 72 -2.38 1.74 19.61
CA PRO A 72 -2.59 2.84 18.67
C PRO A 72 -3.66 3.82 19.13
N TRP A 73 -4.60 3.40 19.98
CA TRP A 73 -5.66 4.26 20.48
C TRP A 73 -5.15 5.26 21.51
N ALA A 74 -4.30 4.80 22.42
CA ALA A 74 -3.58 5.69 23.34
C ALA A 74 -2.67 6.67 22.58
N GLY A 75 -2.05 6.23 21.48
CA GLY A 75 -1.29 7.10 20.57
C GLY A 75 -2.18 8.16 19.89
N ILE A 76 -3.37 7.80 19.44
CA ILE A 76 -4.35 8.75 18.87
C ILE A 76 -4.79 9.78 19.91
N GLU A 77 -5.05 9.38 21.16
CA GLU A 77 -5.41 10.32 22.21
C GLU A 77 -4.26 11.30 22.53
N ALA A 78 -3.00 10.83 22.45
CA ALA A 78 -1.85 11.74 22.56
C ALA A 78 -1.82 12.75 21.41
N VAL A 79 -2.01 12.31 20.16
CA VAL A 79 -2.07 13.21 19.00
C VAL A 79 -3.21 14.22 19.13
N ARG A 80 -4.39 13.80 19.57
CA ARG A 80 -5.55 14.71 19.78
C ARG A 80 -5.24 15.81 20.77
N ARG A 81 -4.54 15.47 21.86
CA ARG A 81 -4.14 16.44 22.88
C ARG A 81 -3.08 17.41 22.36
N ASP A 82 -2.07 16.88 21.66
CA ASP A 82 -0.89 17.64 21.27
C ASP A 82 -1.11 18.43 19.97
N ILE A 83 -2.02 17.95 19.09
CA ILE A 83 -2.37 18.54 17.79
C ILE A 83 -3.91 18.56 17.63
N PRO A 84 -4.62 19.52 18.24
CA PRO A 84 -6.09 19.55 18.23
C PRO A 84 -6.73 19.63 16.84
N ASP A 85 -6.02 20.16 15.85
CA ASP A 85 -6.50 20.26 14.46
C ASP A 85 -6.22 19.00 13.64
N HIS A 86 -5.55 17.99 14.19
CA HIS A 86 -5.29 16.73 13.49
C HIS A 86 -6.60 16.03 13.13
N PRO A 87 -6.72 15.39 11.94
CA PRO A 87 -7.94 14.68 11.53
C PRO A 87 -8.47 13.67 12.56
N TYR A 88 -7.60 13.02 13.32
CA TYR A 88 -8.01 12.12 14.41
C TYR A 88 -8.79 12.82 15.53
N ALA A 89 -8.65 14.12 15.72
CA ALA A 89 -9.43 14.86 16.70
C ALA A 89 -10.92 14.95 16.33
N ARG A 90 -11.25 14.74 15.05
CA ARG A 90 -12.62 14.84 14.50
C ARG A 90 -13.32 13.49 14.35
N LEU A 91 -12.65 12.37 14.64
CA LEU A 91 -13.16 11.02 14.43
C LEU A 91 -13.27 10.27 15.77
N HIS A 92 -14.31 9.48 15.95
CA HIS A 92 -14.42 8.58 17.10
C HIS A 92 -13.73 7.23 16.83
N LYS A 93 -13.24 6.57 17.89
CA LYS A 93 -12.61 5.24 17.80
C LYS A 93 -13.48 4.25 17.00
N LYS A 94 -14.79 4.23 17.26
CA LYS A 94 -15.74 3.34 16.58
C LYS A 94 -15.81 3.59 15.07
N GLU A 95 -15.72 4.83 14.62
CA GLU A 95 -15.75 5.19 13.20
C GLU A 95 -14.49 4.66 12.49
N ILE A 96 -13.33 4.84 13.12
CA ILE A 96 -12.05 4.34 12.60
C ILE A 96 -12.08 2.80 12.56
N GLN A 97 -12.54 2.14 13.62
CA GLN A 97 -12.67 0.68 13.66
C GLN A 97 -13.60 0.17 12.56
N SER A 98 -14.78 0.79 12.40
CA SER A 98 -15.74 0.41 11.35
C SER A 98 -15.17 0.58 9.94
N ALA A 99 -14.39 1.65 9.69
CA ALA A 99 -13.74 1.86 8.41
C ALA A 99 -12.68 0.78 8.11
N PHE A 100 -11.90 0.38 9.13
CA PHE A 100 -10.97 -0.75 8.97
C PHE A 100 -11.72 -2.06 8.73
N ASP A 101 -12.77 -2.35 9.48
CA ASP A 101 -13.57 -3.58 9.30
C ASP A 101 -14.17 -3.66 7.91
N GLU A 102 -14.71 -2.55 7.39
CA GLU A 102 -15.27 -2.47 6.03
C GLU A 102 -14.20 -2.72 4.96
N LEU A 103 -13.02 -2.07 5.10
CA LEU A 103 -11.91 -2.26 4.17
C LEU A 103 -11.37 -3.70 4.22
N LEU A 104 -11.14 -4.24 5.42
CA LEU A 104 -10.58 -5.58 5.59
C LEU A 104 -11.54 -6.66 5.07
N SER A 105 -12.85 -6.52 5.29
CA SER A 105 -13.87 -7.42 4.73
C SER A 105 -13.87 -7.40 3.20
N PHE A 106 -13.69 -6.22 2.59
CA PHE A 106 -13.54 -6.11 1.14
C PHE A 106 -12.28 -6.82 0.65
N LEU A 107 -11.13 -6.60 1.28
CA LEU A 107 -9.86 -7.21 0.90
C LEU A 107 -9.91 -8.74 1.07
N GLU A 108 -10.52 -9.24 2.15
CA GLU A 108 -10.71 -10.67 2.40
C GLU A 108 -11.59 -11.32 1.33
N SER A 109 -12.76 -10.73 1.05
CA SER A 109 -13.68 -11.22 0.00
C SER A 109 -13.07 -11.15 -1.41
N SER A 110 -12.05 -10.33 -1.59
CA SER A 110 -11.29 -10.18 -2.84
C SER A 110 -10.01 -11.03 -2.90
N GLY A 111 -9.80 -11.96 -1.95
CA GLY A 111 -8.72 -12.94 -1.96
C GLY A 111 -7.38 -12.47 -1.38
N ILE A 112 -7.32 -11.31 -0.73
CA ILE A 112 -6.12 -10.81 -0.02
C ILE A 112 -6.43 -10.50 1.45
N PRO A 113 -6.65 -11.53 2.29
CA PRO A 113 -6.98 -11.35 3.70
C PRO A 113 -5.84 -10.69 4.49
N TYR A 114 -6.24 -9.97 5.53
CA TYR A 114 -5.36 -9.30 6.46
C TYR A 114 -5.54 -9.82 7.89
N CYS A 115 -4.47 -9.77 8.67
CA CYS A 115 -4.46 -10.10 10.09
C CYS A 115 -4.13 -8.88 10.93
N ARG A 116 -4.70 -8.83 12.15
CA ARG A 116 -4.39 -7.83 13.17
C ARG A 116 -4.61 -8.40 14.57
N GLN A 117 -3.98 -7.80 15.56
CA GLN A 117 -4.38 -7.95 16.97
C GLN A 117 -5.42 -6.89 17.30
N LYS A 118 -6.48 -7.28 17.99
CA LYS A 118 -7.50 -6.33 18.41
C LYS A 118 -6.86 -5.28 19.34
N ASP A 119 -7.11 -4.00 19.03
CA ASP A 119 -6.67 -2.85 19.83
C ASP A 119 -5.15 -2.71 20.04
N ARG A 120 -4.31 -3.43 19.27
CA ARG A 120 -2.84 -3.33 19.40
C ARG A 120 -2.17 -3.31 18.02
N ASN A 121 -1.07 -2.56 17.96
CA ASN A 121 -0.12 -2.68 16.85
C ASN A 121 0.65 -3.99 16.96
N VAL A 122 1.00 -4.56 15.84
CA VAL A 122 1.93 -5.68 15.71
C VAL A 122 3.27 -5.18 15.17
N ASN A 123 4.32 -5.91 15.46
CA ASN A 123 5.65 -5.61 14.96
C ASN A 123 5.90 -6.37 13.66
N ALA A 124 6.08 -5.65 12.57
CA ALA A 124 6.32 -6.22 11.25
C ALA A 124 7.72 -5.88 10.73
N LEU A 125 8.28 -6.77 9.91
CA LEU A 125 9.62 -6.63 9.34
C LEU A 125 9.61 -5.74 8.11
N THR A 126 10.59 -4.86 8.01
CA THR A 126 10.86 -4.10 6.77
C THR A 126 11.90 -4.81 5.90
N PRO A 127 12.05 -4.44 4.62
CA PRO A 127 13.09 -4.99 3.75
C PRO A 127 14.53 -4.78 4.25
N LEU A 128 14.72 -3.80 5.15
CA LEU A 128 16.03 -3.47 5.76
C LEU A 128 16.31 -4.25 7.04
N GLY A 129 15.37 -5.09 7.49
CA GLY A 129 15.49 -5.82 8.77
C GLY A 129 15.12 -4.96 9.98
N THR A 130 14.60 -3.76 9.79
CA THR A 130 14.05 -3.00 10.92
C THR A 130 12.65 -3.48 11.27
N VAL A 131 12.21 -3.17 12.49
CA VAL A 131 10.89 -3.53 13.00
C VAL A 131 10.02 -2.28 13.02
N LYS A 132 8.83 -2.39 12.45
CA LYS A 132 7.84 -1.32 12.37
C LYS A 132 6.56 -1.71 13.09
N PRO A 133 6.04 -0.89 14.02
CA PRO A 133 4.69 -1.08 14.54
C PRO A 133 3.68 -0.76 13.43
N THR A 134 2.72 -1.66 13.23
CA THR A 134 1.63 -1.50 12.25
C THR A 134 0.35 -2.13 12.78
N TYR A 135 -0.81 -1.67 12.30
CA TYR A 135 -2.10 -2.13 12.82
C TYR A 135 -2.58 -3.41 12.14
N CYS A 136 -2.40 -3.52 10.81
CA CYS A 136 -2.76 -4.71 10.06
C CYS A 136 -1.66 -5.10 9.08
N VAL A 137 -1.49 -6.41 8.84
CA VAL A 137 -0.57 -6.96 7.85
C VAL A 137 -1.29 -7.95 6.95
N PRO A 138 -0.85 -8.13 5.68
CA PRO A 138 -1.33 -9.24 4.85
C PRO A 138 -1.17 -10.57 5.57
N GLN A 139 -2.11 -11.49 5.40
CA GLN A 139 -2.04 -12.81 6.03
C GLN A 139 -0.75 -13.56 5.68
N THR A 140 -0.20 -13.37 4.49
CA THR A 140 1.07 -13.96 4.07
C THR A 140 2.29 -13.48 4.88
N MET A 141 2.15 -12.39 5.63
CA MET A 141 3.20 -11.84 6.49
C MET A 141 2.99 -12.16 7.97
N TRP A 142 1.81 -12.66 8.34
CA TRP A 142 1.44 -12.91 9.72
C TRP A 142 2.36 -13.90 10.44
N PRO A 143 2.77 -15.05 9.85
CA PRO A 143 3.69 -15.96 10.51
C PRO A 143 5.04 -15.29 10.88
N GLY A 144 5.45 -14.25 10.12
CA GLY A 144 6.63 -13.45 10.43
C GLY A 144 6.45 -12.56 11.67
N VAL A 145 5.25 -12.03 11.90
CA VAL A 145 4.90 -11.29 13.13
C VAL A 145 5.01 -12.20 14.35
N GLU A 146 4.44 -13.39 14.28
CA GLU A 146 4.48 -14.38 15.35
C GLU A 146 5.91 -14.88 15.59
N ALA A 147 6.64 -15.17 14.53
CA ALA A 147 8.02 -15.64 14.62
C ALA A 147 8.96 -14.60 15.25
N LEU A 148 8.80 -13.31 14.90
CA LEU A 148 9.54 -12.20 15.50
C LEU A 148 9.20 -12.06 16.99
N GLN A 149 7.92 -12.12 17.35
CA GLN A 149 7.47 -12.02 18.75
C GLN A 149 8.02 -13.15 19.60
N ASN A 150 7.98 -14.37 19.09
CA ASN A 150 8.38 -15.59 19.82
C ASN A 150 9.88 -15.93 19.66
N LYS A 151 10.62 -15.14 18.85
CA LYS A 151 12.03 -15.41 18.50
C LYS A 151 12.23 -16.82 17.95
N THR A 152 11.28 -17.27 17.14
CA THR A 152 11.27 -18.62 16.55
C THR A 152 12.51 -18.84 15.68
N PRO A 153 13.25 -19.97 15.78
CA PRO A 153 14.35 -20.27 14.88
C PRO A 153 13.93 -20.15 13.43
N CYS A 154 14.58 -19.27 12.67
CA CYS A 154 14.15 -18.85 11.36
C CYS A 154 15.25 -19.02 10.29
N LEU A 155 14.88 -19.48 9.10
CA LEU A 155 15.70 -19.39 7.90
C LEU A 155 15.23 -18.19 7.06
N MET A 156 16.06 -17.16 6.94
CA MET A 156 15.83 -16.09 5.99
C MET A 156 16.47 -16.45 4.64
N VAL A 157 15.65 -16.43 3.59
CA VAL A 157 16.09 -16.82 2.24
C VAL A 157 16.06 -15.59 1.34
N ASP A 158 17.19 -15.26 0.72
CA ASP A 158 17.23 -14.34 -0.41
C ASP A 158 17.41 -15.07 -1.75
N ILE A 159 17.20 -14.35 -2.83
CA ILE A 159 17.22 -14.88 -4.19
C ILE A 159 18.32 -14.17 -4.97
N ARG A 160 19.24 -14.93 -5.53
CA ARG A 160 20.34 -14.39 -6.35
C ARG A 160 19.78 -13.58 -7.51
N GLY A 161 20.33 -12.38 -7.70
CA GLY A 161 19.90 -11.46 -8.75
C GLY A 161 18.69 -10.58 -8.37
N LEU A 162 18.02 -10.81 -7.22
CA LEU A 162 17.00 -9.91 -6.70
C LEU A 162 17.65 -8.71 -6.02
N LYS A 163 17.42 -7.51 -6.56
CA LYS A 163 17.93 -6.27 -5.98
C LYS A 163 17.00 -5.75 -4.88
N GLY A 164 17.59 -5.10 -3.87
CA GLY A 164 16.84 -4.44 -2.79
C GLY A 164 16.26 -5.38 -1.73
N PHE A 165 16.74 -6.64 -1.68
CA PHE A 165 16.43 -7.58 -0.62
C PHE A 165 17.69 -8.40 -0.27
N SER A 166 17.99 -8.49 1.03
CA SER A 166 19.15 -9.26 1.51
C SER A 166 18.84 -9.94 2.84
N ALA A 167 18.75 -11.25 2.82
CA ALA A 167 18.56 -12.07 4.02
C ALA A 167 19.68 -11.84 5.06
N ARG A 168 20.93 -11.69 4.58
CA ARG A 168 22.08 -11.43 5.42
C ARG A 168 21.97 -10.07 6.15
N GLN A 169 21.55 -9.02 5.44
CA GLN A 169 21.35 -7.70 6.04
C GLN A 169 20.23 -7.75 7.09
N ILE A 170 19.10 -8.39 6.78
CA ILE A 170 17.97 -8.55 7.69
C ILE A 170 18.42 -9.27 8.97
N ALA A 171 19.13 -10.39 8.83
CA ALA A 171 19.65 -11.15 9.98
C ALA A 171 20.63 -10.34 10.81
N ALA A 172 21.56 -9.61 10.19
CA ALA A 172 22.52 -8.77 10.90
C ALA A 172 21.84 -7.64 11.70
N THR A 173 20.82 -6.99 11.09
CA THR A 173 20.04 -5.93 11.76
C THR A 173 19.23 -6.46 12.96
N LEU A 174 18.79 -7.73 12.90
CA LEU A 174 17.94 -8.34 13.91
C LEU A 174 18.72 -9.18 14.94
N GLN A 175 20.03 -9.36 14.79
CA GLN A 175 20.82 -10.32 15.54
C GLN A 175 20.63 -10.23 17.07
N GLU A 176 20.58 -9.03 17.62
CA GLU A 176 20.35 -8.83 19.05
C GLU A 176 18.91 -9.13 19.48
N LYS A 177 17.94 -8.81 18.63
CA LYS A 177 16.51 -8.94 18.92
C LYS A 177 15.99 -10.35 18.62
N TRP A 178 16.59 -11.02 17.65
CA TRP A 178 16.17 -12.33 17.16
C TRP A 178 17.40 -13.21 16.80
N PRO A 179 18.10 -13.77 17.81
CA PRO A 179 19.39 -14.45 17.60
C PRO A 179 19.30 -15.79 16.83
N GLY A 180 18.10 -16.35 16.68
CA GLY A 180 17.89 -17.65 16.00
C GLY A 180 17.75 -17.58 14.48
N ILE A 181 18.18 -16.49 13.83
CA ILE A 181 18.08 -16.33 12.38
C ILE A 181 19.32 -16.94 11.69
N ARG A 182 19.06 -17.84 10.75
CA ARG A 182 20.01 -18.34 9.75
C ARG A 182 19.70 -17.72 8.40
N THR A 183 20.66 -17.70 7.49
CA THR A 183 20.47 -17.15 6.14
C THR A 183 20.87 -18.13 5.07
N ALA A 184 20.16 -18.12 3.94
CA ALA A 184 20.54 -18.82 2.73
C ALA A 184 20.25 -17.94 1.51
N SER A 185 21.06 -18.12 0.45
CA SER A 185 20.84 -17.50 -0.85
C SER A 185 20.61 -18.57 -1.89
N ILE A 186 19.47 -18.54 -2.56
CA ILE A 186 19.08 -19.53 -3.57
C ILE A 186 19.02 -18.93 -4.96
N THR A 187 19.12 -19.78 -5.97
CA THR A 187 18.75 -19.42 -7.33
C THR A 187 17.29 -19.77 -7.56
N PHE A 188 16.51 -18.82 -8.09
CA PHE A 188 15.11 -19.07 -8.39
C PHE A 188 14.97 -20.10 -9.52
N PRO A 189 14.01 -21.05 -9.44
CA PRO A 189 13.85 -22.08 -10.46
C PRO A 189 13.80 -21.52 -11.89
N GLU A 190 14.54 -22.14 -12.81
CA GLU A 190 14.58 -21.81 -14.24
C GLU A 190 15.10 -20.39 -14.57
N LYS A 191 15.75 -19.73 -13.61
CA LYS A 191 16.28 -18.36 -13.76
C LYS A 191 17.78 -18.25 -13.47
N ASP A 192 18.50 -19.35 -13.48
CA ASP A 192 19.94 -19.46 -13.22
C ASP A 192 20.81 -18.67 -14.21
N HIS A 193 20.32 -18.44 -15.43
CA HIS A 193 20.98 -17.68 -16.49
C HIS A 193 20.77 -16.15 -16.37
N LEU A 194 19.92 -15.66 -15.44
CA LEU A 194 19.61 -14.24 -15.33
C LEU A 194 20.49 -13.55 -14.28
N SER A 195 21.15 -12.46 -14.68
CA SER A 195 21.92 -11.59 -13.77
C SER A 195 21.04 -10.69 -12.89
N ALA A 196 19.81 -10.42 -13.31
CA ALA A 196 18.83 -9.67 -12.56
C ALA A 196 17.44 -10.31 -12.69
N ILE A 197 16.74 -10.42 -11.57
CA ILE A 197 15.39 -10.96 -11.51
C ILE A 197 14.48 -9.98 -10.77
N TYR A 198 13.22 -9.92 -11.17
CA TYR A 198 12.21 -9.04 -10.60
C TYR A 198 11.15 -9.85 -9.85
N THR A 199 10.67 -9.30 -8.75
CA THR A 199 9.65 -9.92 -7.90
C THR A 199 8.38 -10.29 -8.68
N GLU A 200 7.96 -9.46 -9.63
CA GLU A 200 6.79 -9.71 -10.45
C GLU A 200 6.94 -10.96 -11.32
N HIS A 201 8.10 -11.17 -11.95
CA HIS A 201 8.35 -12.37 -12.74
C HIS A 201 8.33 -13.65 -11.89
N MET A 202 8.86 -13.57 -10.67
CA MET A 202 8.81 -14.70 -9.73
C MET A 202 7.40 -14.98 -9.26
N ALA A 203 6.64 -13.93 -8.94
CA ALA A 203 5.25 -14.06 -8.53
C ALA A 203 4.37 -14.70 -9.63
N TRP A 204 4.57 -14.31 -10.88
CA TRP A 204 3.92 -14.96 -12.02
C TRP A 204 4.36 -16.43 -12.21
N ALA A 205 5.64 -16.72 -12.08
CA ALA A 205 6.15 -18.10 -12.23
C ALA A 205 5.56 -19.02 -11.14
N LEU A 206 5.37 -18.53 -9.92
CA LEU A 206 4.79 -19.29 -8.80
C LEU A 206 3.27 -19.56 -8.94
N GLU A 207 2.59 -18.99 -9.92
CA GLU A 207 1.23 -19.43 -10.28
C GLU A 207 1.26 -20.89 -10.82
N SER A 208 2.41 -21.37 -11.34
CA SER A 208 2.61 -22.76 -11.76
C SER A 208 2.96 -23.68 -10.59
N SER A 209 2.26 -24.81 -10.45
CA SER A 209 2.54 -25.81 -9.42
C SER A 209 3.94 -26.43 -9.59
N SER A 210 4.41 -26.61 -10.83
CA SER A 210 5.74 -27.17 -11.07
C SER A 210 6.86 -26.25 -10.59
N THR A 211 6.69 -24.92 -10.72
CA THR A 211 7.66 -23.94 -10.19
C THR A 211 7.66 -23.96 -8.66
N ARG A 212 6.48 -24.08 -8.03
CA ARG A 212 6.38 -24.21 -6.56
C ARG A 212 7.05 -25.47 -6.06
N GLU A 213 6.87 -26.58 -6.74
CA GLU A 213 7.55 -27.84 -6.42
C GLU A 213 9.07 -27.70 -6.49
N LYS A 214 9.62 -27.16 -7.58
CA LYS A 214 11.07 -26.92 -7.73
C LYS A 214 11.62 -25.99 -6.65
N LEU A 215 10.87 -24.90 -6.33
CA LEU A 215 11.25 -23.99 -5.26
C LEU A 215 11.29 -24.70 -3.91
N SER A 216 10.29 -25.54 -3.62
CA SER A 216 10.22 -26.31 -2.37
C SER A 216 11.36 -27.33 -2.27
N GLN A 217 11.75 -27.98 -3.36
CA GLN A 217 12.90 -28.90 -3.42
C GLN A 217 14.22 -28.19 -3.13
N ILE A 218 14.35 -26.91 -3.51
CA ILE A 218 15.54 -26.09 -3.21
C ILE A 218 15.54 -25.66 -1.74
N ILE A 219 14.40 -25.23 -1.19
CA ILE A 219 14.31 -24.68 0.17
C ILE A 219 14.33 -25.79 1.23
N GLY A 220 13.62 -26.88 0.99
CA GLY A 220 13.43 -27.97 1.99
C GLY A 220 14.71 -28.42 2.68
N PRO A 221 15.78 -28.80 1.94
CA PRO A 221 17.05 -29.22 2.55
C PRO A 221 17.75 -28.13 3.39
N LEU A 222 17.46 -26.84 3.14
CA LEU A 222 18.07 -25.70 3.83
C LEU A 222 17.42 -25.39 5.16
N VAL A 223 16.20 -25.82 5.41
CA VAL A 223 15.42 -25.55 6.63
C VAL A 223 16.18 -26.01 7.88
N GLY A 224 16.73 -27.23 7.87
CA GLY A 224 17.44 -27.76 9.02
C GLY A 224 16.63 -27.67 10.31
N ASN A 225 17.18 -27.02 11.34
CA ASN A 225 16.52 -26.82 12.65
C ASN A 225 15.62 -25.59 12.72
N SER A 226 15.45 -24.85 11.60
CA SER A 226 14.55 -23.71 11.56
C SER A 226 13.10 -24.17 11.60
N ARG A 227 12.25 -23.38 12.25
CA ARG A 227 10.80 -23.67 12.40
C ARG A 227 9.93 -22.75 11.56
N THR A 228 10.55 -21.81 10.85
CA THR A 228 9.87 -20.92 9.91
C THR A 228 10.86 -20.44 8.86
N VAL A 229 10.33 -19.99 7.72
CA VAL A 229 11.13 -19.45 6.59
C VAL A 229 10.63 -18.07 6.25
N GLY A 230 11.52 -17.07 6.26
CA GLY A 230 11.24 -15.72 5.77
C GLY A 230 11.76 -15.53 4.34
N MET A 231 10.92 -15.02 3.45
CA MET A 231 11.25 -14.82 2.04
C MET A 231 10.80 -13.44 1.55
N PRO A 232 11.39 -12.92 0.44
CA PRO A 232 10.82 -11.75 -0.21
C PRO A 232 9.38 -12.03 -0.66
N ALA A 233 8.54 -10.99 -0.67
CA ALA A 233 7.15 -11.09 -1.13
C ALA A 233 7.11 -11.42 -2.63
N ILE A 234 6.84 -12.70 -2.95
CA ILE A 234 6.82 -13.25 -4.31
C ILE A 234 5.74 -14.32 -4.54
N PHE A 235 4.96 -14.69 -3.50
CA PHE A 235 3.99 -15.81 -3.60
C PHE A 235 2.73 -15.41 -4.36
N GLY A 236 2.85 -15.29 -5.71
CA GLY A 236 1.74 -15.03 -6.61
C GLY A 236 1.14 -13.64 -6.55
N LEU A 237 0.30 -13.34 -7.52
CA LEU A 237 -0.39 -12.06 -7.66
C LEU A 237 -1.90 -12.15 -7.43
N ARG A 238 -2.48 -13.36 -7.49
CA ARG A 238 -3.93 -13.58 -7.40
C ARG A 238 -4.32 -14.44 -6.20
N GLN A 239 -3.64 -15.56 -6.00
CA GLN A 239 -3.95 -16.57 -4.98
C GLN A 239 -2.76 -16.75 -4.04
N SER A 240 -2.29 -15.64 -3.48
CA SER A 240 -1.04 -15.62 -2.72
C SER A 240 -1.05 -16.55 -1.51
N ARG A 241 -2.20 -16.72 -0.84
CA ARG A 241 -2.35 -17.61 0.30
C ARG A 241 -2.24 -19.06 -0.12
N GLU A 242 -2.96 -19.47 -1.15
CA GLU A 242 -2.97 -20.85 -1.67
C GLU A 242 -1.60 -21.24 -2.19
N ILE A 243 -0.94 -20.33 -2.92
CA ILE A 243 0.41 -20.52 -3.44
C ILE A 243 1.41 -20.68 -2.30
N MET A 244 1.34 -19.85 -1.28
CA MET A 244 2.21 -19.93 -0.10
C MET A 244 1.94 -21.22 0.67
N SER A 245 0.69 -21.59 0.92
CA SER A 245 0.32 -22.82 1.61
C SER A 245 0.77 -24.08 0.87
N ASP A 246 0.74 -24.12 -0.47
CA ASP A 246 1.28 -25.24 -1.25
C ASP A 246 2.79 -25.40 -1.00
N VAL A 247 3.54 -24.30 -0.98
CA VAL A 247 4.99 -24.34 -0.69
C VAL A 247 5.25 -24.71 0.78
N GLU A 248 4.49 -24.17 1.73
CA GLU A 248 4.58 -24.51 3.17
C GLU A 248 4.39 -26.00 3.41
N ASN A 249 3.34 -26.59 2.80
CA ASN A 249 3.03 -28.02 2.92
C ASN A 249 4.18 -28.90 2.38
N ARG A 250 4.86 -28.47 1.31
CA ARG A 250 5.99 -29.18 0.71
C ARG A 250 7.28 -29.03 1.51
N VAL A 251 7.49 -27.85 2.10
CA VAL A 251 8.69 -27.51 2.89
C VAL A 251 8.58 -28.01 4.33
N GLY A 252 7.37 -28.16 4.84
CA GLY A 252 7.04 -28.71 6.18
C GLY A 252 7.14 -27.71 7.32
N VAL A 253 7.31 -26.40 7.02
CA VAL A 253 7.31 -25.33 8.04
C VAL A 253 6.57 -24.09 7.50
N PRO A 254 6.00 -23.24 8.40
CA PRO A 254 5.40 -21.98 8.00
C PRO A 254 6.37 -21.08 7.24
N ILE A 255 5.85 -20.38 6.24
CA ILE A 255 6.59 -19.38 5.46
C ILE A 255 5.96 -18.02 5.70
N PHE A 256 6.73 -16.95 5.64
CA PHE A 256 6.21 -15.59 5.65
C PHE A 256 6.90 -14.72 4.61
N GLU A 257 6.13 -13.80 4.06
CA GLU A 257 6.63 -12.78 3.15
C GLU A 257 7.19 -11.59 3.92
N ILE A 258 8.24 -10.99 3.37
CA ILE A 258 8.79 -9.70 3.79
C ILE A 258 8.63 -8.75 2.60
N PRO A 259 8.13 -7.51 2.79
CA PRO A 259 8.04 -6.54 1.71
C PRO A 259 9.38 -6.37 0.99
N THR A 260 9.32 -6.07 -0.30
CA THR A 260 10.50 -5.80 -1.12
C THR A 260 10.57 -4.32 -1.52
N MET A 261 11.69 -3.95 -2.15
CA MET A 261 11.78 -2.63 -2.77
C MET A 261 10.80 -2.50 -3.94
N ILE A 262 10.54 -1.28 -4.32
CA ILE A 262 9.56 -0.85 -5.32
C ILE A 262 9.95 -1.29 -6.74
N PRO A 263 8.98 -1.75 -7.56
CA PRO A 263 7.56 -1.98 -7.26
C PRO A 263 7.35 -3.22 -6.39
N THR A 264 6.42 -3.12 -5.43
CA THR A 264 6.16 -4.20 -4.47
C THR A 264 5.09 -5.16 -4.98
N ILE A 265 5.21 -6.44 -4.67
CA ILE A 265 4.16 -7.44 -5.00
C ILE A 265 2.87 -7.17 -4.22
N THR A 266 2.98 -6.73 -2.98
CA THR A 266 1.82 -6.36 -2.16
C THR A 266 1.06 -5.16 -2.74
N GLY A 267 1.78 -4.16 -3.24
CA GLY A 267 1.17 -3.04 -3.98
C GLY A 267 0.50 -3.48 -5.27
N LEU A 268 1.11 -4.40 -6.03
CA LEU A 268 0.51 -4.97 -7.23
C LEU A 268 -0.76 -5.78 -6.93
N ARG A 269 -0.77 -6.57 -5.84
CA ARG A 269 -1.97 -7.30 -5.39
C ARG A 269 -3.11 -6.33 -5.04
N LEU A 270 -2.83 -5.30 -4.24
CA LEU A 270 -3.79 -4.27 -3.89
C LEU A 270 -4.34 -3.55 -5.12
N LYS A 271 -3.45 -3.13 -6.03
CA LYS A 271 -3.86 -2.49 -7.29
C LYS A 271 -4.84 -3.37 -8.06
N LYS A 272 -4.48 -4.65 -8.29
CA LYS A 272 -5.33 -5.59 -9.03
C LYS A 272 -6.70 -5.78 -8.37
N VAL A 273 -6.73 -5.95 -7.06
CA VAL A 273 -7.97 -6.13 -6.30
C VAL A 273 -8.88 -4.92 -6.45
N PHE A 274 -8.38 -3.71 -6.26
CA PHE A 274 -9.21 -2.52 -6.41
C PHE A 274 -9.66 -2.29 -7.85
N GLU A 275 -8.78 -2.45 -8.84
CA GLU A 275 -9.12 -2.28 -10.25
C GLU A 275 -10.15 -3.30 -10.74
N GLN A 276 -10.13 -4.53 -10.20
CA GLN A 276 -11.06 -5.58 -10.57
C GLN A 276 -12.40 -5.45 -9.83
N HIS A 277 -12.39 -5.24 -8.52
CA HIS A 277 -13.60 -5.41 -7.69
C HIS A 277 -14.33 -4.10 -7.36
N LEU A 278 -13.72 -2.91 -7.51
CA LEU A 278 -14.46 -1.66 -7.38
C LEU A 278 -15.48 -1.45 -8.51
N PRO A 279 -15.16 -1.76 -9.79
CA PRO A 279 -16.16 -1.73 -10.85
C PRO A 279 -17.33 -2.69 -10.62
N ASP A 280 -17.07 -3.91 -10.07
CA ASP A 280 -18.13 -4.87 -9.74
C ASP A 280 -19.13 -4.33 -8.69
N LYS A 281 -18.66 -3.40 -7.83
CA LYS A 281 -19.50 -2.68 -6.86
C LYS A 281 -20.20 -1.44 -7.42
N GLY A 282 -19.96 -1.10 -8.69
CA GLY A 282 -20.59 0.04 -9.36
C GLY A 282 -19.73 1.31 -9.43
N VAL A 283 -18.46 1.27 -9.02
CA VAL A 283 -17.53 2.39 -9.22
C VAL A 283 -17.14 2.48 -10.68
N ARG A 284 -17.38 3.64 -11.32
CA ARG A 284 -16.86 3.89 -12.67
C ARG A 284 -15.42 4.35 -12.59
N LEU A 285 -14.50 3.47 -12.94
CA LEU A 285 -13.06 3.72 -12.85
C LEU A 285 -12.51 4.27 -14.18
N PHE A 286 -11.82 5.41 -14.13
CA PHE A 286 -11.03 5.99 -15.21
C PHE A 286 -9.53 5.87 -14.89
N SER A 287 -8.98 4.69 -15.13
CA SER A 287 -7.54 4.42 -14.97
C SER A 287 -6.72 5.27 -15.94
N HIS A 288 -5.55 5.72 -15.47
CA HIS A 288 -4.60 6.54 -16.25
C HIS A 288 -5.19 7.86 -16.78
N ARG A 289 -6.20 8.42 -16.10
CA ARG A 289 -6.78 9.71 -16.44
C ARG A 289 -6.54 10.70 -15.32
N HIS A 290 -6.22 11.93 -15.69
CA HIS A 290 -5.99 13.03 -14.76
C HIS A 290 -7.10 14.06 -14.82
N VAL A 291 -7.34 14.71 -13.70
CA VAL A 291 -8.18 15.92 -13.67
C VAL A 291 -7.35 17.07 -14.21
N VAL A 292 -7.88 17.73 -15.23
CA VAL A 292 -7.24 18.90 -15.87
C VAL A 292 -7.88 20.21 -15.46
N GLY A 293 -9.05 20.15 -14.82
CA GLY A 293 -9.71 21.32 -14.27
C GLY A 293 -11.00 20.97 -13.54
N VAL A 294 -11.36 21.79 -12.60
CA VAL A 294 -12.62 21.70 -11.85
C VAL A 294 -13.31 23.07 -11.83
N LYS A 295 -14.61 23.11 -12.13
CA LYS A 295 -15.44 24.30 -12.08
C LYS A 295 -16.59 24.09 -11.11
N SER A 296 -16.74 24.99 -10.15
CA SER A 296 -17.92 25.03 -9.30
C SER A 296 -19.11 25.62 -10.08
N ILE A 297 -20.27 24.99 -10.00
CA ILE A 297 -21.50 25.37 -10.69
C ILE A 297 -22.60 25.58 -9.64
N GLU A 298 -23.56 26.45 -9.93
CA GLU A 298 -24.71 26.75 -9.05
C GLU A 298 -24.29 27.08 -7.61
N ARG A 299 -23.30 28.00 -7.46
CA ARG A 299 -22.77 28.45 -6.15
C ARG A 299 -22.25 27.31 -5.26
N GLY A 300 -21.62 26.31 -5.84
CA GLY A 300 -21.01 25.20 -5.10
C GLY A 300 -21.91 23.98 -4.91
N LYS A 301 -23.11 23.98 -5.49
CA LYS A 301 -24.02 22.83 -5.43
C LYS A 301 -23.52 21.64 -6.26
N TYR A 302 -22.83 21.93 -7.36
CA TYR A 302 -22.26 20.94 -8.27
C TYR A 302 -20.84 21.32 -8.68
N PHE A 303 -20.09 20.31 -9.10
CA PHE A 303 -18.76 20.47 -9.68
C PHE A 303 -18.74 19.83 -11.07
N LEU A 304 -18.20 20.56 -12.05
CA LEU A 304 -17.88 20.03 -13.36
C LEU A 304 -16.39 19.75 -13.42
N VAL A 305 -16.04 18.46 -13.52
CA VAL A 305 -14.68 17.98 -13.57
C VAL A 305 -14.31 17.67 -15.01
N ASP A 306 -13.27 18.31 -15.50
CA ASP A 306 -12.69 18.04 -16.81
C ASP A 306 -11.60 16.96 -16.65
N VAL A 307 -11.79 15.83 -17.35
CA VAL A 307 -10.90 14.66 -17.32
C VAL A 307 -10.25 14.52 -18.67
N GLY A 308 -8.92 14.58 -18.71
CA GLY A 308 -8.18 14.55 -19.97
C GLY A 308 -6.95 13.66 -19.94
N GLU A 309 -6.60 13.16 -21.13
CA GLU A 309 -5.28 12.75 -21.58
C GLU A 309 -5.26 12.83 -23.11
N GLN A 310 -4.33 13.62 -23.61
CA GLN A 310 -3.92 13.82 -25.01
C GLN A 310 -4.97 14.02 -26.12
N GLN A 311 -6.25 13.62 -26.03
CA GLN A 311 -7.26 13.91 -27.08
C GLN A 311 -8.73 13.63 -26.69
N LEU A 312 -9.03 13.02 -25.55
CA LEU A 312 -10.42 12.71 -25.14
C LEU A 312 -10.75 13.41 -23.81
N ASN A 313 -11.20 14.67 -23.93
CA ASN A 313 -11.72 15.40 -22.77
C ASN A 313 -13.13 14.91 -22.45
N ARG A 314 -13.29 14.20 -21.33
CA ARG A 314 -14.60 13.85 -20.78
C ARG A 314 -14.94 14.82 -19.66
N LYS A 315 -16.23 15.10 -19.51
CA LYS A 315 -16.74 15.91 -18.40
C LYS A 315 -17.54 15.06 -17.45
N VAL A 316 -17.32 15.26 -16.15
CA VAL A 316 -18.09 14.61 -15.10
C VAL A 316 -18.75 15.68 -14.25
N LEU A 317 -20.06 15.60 -14.08
CA LEU A 317 -20.85 16.46 -13.20
C LEU A 317 -21.13 15.70 -11.90
N CYS A 318 -20.75 16.26 -10.76
CA CYS A 318 -20.92 15.62 -9.46
C CYS A 318 -21.38 16.60 -8.39
N ARG A 319 -21.85 16.07 -7.26
CA ARG A 319 -22.28 16.84 -6.08
C ARG A 319 -21.16 17.05 -5.07
N GLY A 320 -20.16 16.14 -5.08
CA GLY A 320 -19.03 16.21 -4.17
C GLY A 320 -17.76 15.66 -4.78
N ILE A 321 -16.61 16.07 -4.26
CA ILE A 321 -15.30 15.59 -4.68
C ILE A 321 -14.52 15.17 -3.44
N VAL A 322 -13.90 13.98 -3.52
CA VAL A 322 -12.89 13.54 -2.57
C VAL A 322 -11.53 13.69 -3.22
N LEU A 323 -10.71 14.60 -2.70
CA LEU A 323 -9.34 14.83 -3.15
C LEU A 323 -8.40 13.85 -2.44
N ALA A 324 -7.96 12.82 -3.16
CA ALA A 324 -7.03 11.80 -2.70
C ALA A 324 -5.86 11.64 -3.70
N SER A 325 -5.45 12.76 -4.29
CA SER A 325 -4.50 12.85 -5.41
C SER A 325 -3.05 12.49 -5.04
N GLY A 326 -2.78 12.25 -3.75
CA GLY A 326 -1.45 11.95 -3.25
C GLY A 326 -0.51 13.15 -3.24
N ARG A 327 0.79 12.88 -3.24
CA ARG A 327 1.84 13.91 -3.21
C ARG A 327 2.43 14.12 -4.61
N PHE A 328 3.77 14.22 -4.70
CA PHE A 328 4.49 14.57 -5.92
C PHE A 328 4.39 13.48 -7.01
N LEU A 329 4.50 12.20 -6.66
CA LEU A 329 4.41 11.10 -7.62
C LEU A 329 3.01 10.95 -8.22
N GLY A 330 1.97 11.15 -7.42
CA GLY A 330 0.56 11.16 -7.86
C GLY A 330 0.17 12.47 -8.55
N LYS A 331 1.09 13.44 -8.64
CA LYS A 331 0.88 14.78 -9.17
C LYS A 331 -0.19 15.60 -8.42
N GLY A 332 -0.53 15.20 -7.19
CA GLY A 332 -1.41 16.00 -6.33
C GLY A 332 -0.74 17.26 -5.80
N LEU A 333 0.58 17.21 -5.66
CA LEU A 333 1.41 18.35 -5.32
C LEU A 333 2.44 18.64 -6.43
N HIS A 334 2.72 19.89 -6.67
CA HIS A 334 3.75 20.35 -7.59
C HIS A 334 4.74 21.26 -6.84
N ALA A 335 6.04 20.90 -6.92
CA ALA A 335 7.09 21.70 -6.33
C ALA A 335 7.59 22.75 -7.34
N GLU A 336 7.41 24.00 -7.02
CA GLU A 336 8.00 25.15 -7.72
C GLU A 336 9.28 25.62 -7.01
N ARG A 337 9.95 26.59 -7.58
CA ARG A 337 11.20 27.09 -7.00
C ARG A 337 11.03 27.70 -5.59
N LYS A 338 9.87 28.29 -5.30
CA LYS A 338 9.61 29.02 -4.05
C LYS A 338 8.48 28.45 -3.21
N GLN A 339 7.68 27.56 -3.75
CA GLN A 339 6.49 27.03 -3.08
C GLN A 339 6.10 25.66 -3.58
N ILE A 340 5.34 24.94 -2.76
CA ILE A 340 4.63 23.73 -3.13
C ILE A 340 3.16 24.11 -3.33
N ARG A 341 2.53 23.63 -4.40
CA ARG A 341 1.12 23.90 -4.73
C ARG A 341 0.34 22.61 -4.86
N GLU A 342 -0.90 22.63 -4.38
CA GLU A 342 -1.90 21.61 -4.72
C GLU A 342 -2.40 21.88 -6.16
N THR A 343 -2.48 20.82 -6.97
CA THR A 343 -2.58 20.96 -8.44
C THR A 343 -4.01 21.04 -8.99
N VAL A 344 -5.03 20.66 -8.21
CA VAL A 344 -6.41 20.53 -8.68
C VAL A 344 -7.25 21.76 -8.31
N PHE A 345 -7.14 22.21 -7.07
CA PHE A 345 -7.95 23.31 -6.50
C PHE A 345 -7.12 24.51 -6.07
N ASP A 346 -5.80 24.42 -6.20
CA ASP A 346 -4.87 25.44 -5.66
C ASP A 346 -5.06 25.70 -4.16
N LEU A 347 -5.32 24.62 -3.41
CA LEU A 347 -5.49 24.70 -1.96
C LEU A 347 -4.18 25.12 -1.29
N PRO A 348 -4.24 25.90 -0.19
CA PRO A 348 -3.05 26.27 0.55
C PRO A 348 -2.35 25.01 1.09
N VAL A 349 -1.03 24.95 0.85
CA VAL A 349 -0.17 23.87 1.36
C VAL A 349 0.71 24.46 2.45
N TYR A 350 0.64 23.87 3.64
CA TYR A 350 1.59 24.23 4.70
C TYR A 350 2.98 23.73 4.33
N GLN A 351 3.96 24.61 4.41
CA GLN A 351 5.36 24.31 4.14
C GLN A 351 6.26 25.25 4.96
N PRO A 352 7.44 24.81 5.40
CA PRO A 352 8.41 25.69 6.04
C PRO A 352 8.82 26.85 5.11
N TRP A 353 9.02 28.04 5.68
CA TRP A 353 9.46 29.23 4.92
C TRP A 353 10.87 29.07 4.36
N ASP A 354 11.77 28.45 5.13
CA ASP A 354 13.13 28.20 4.70
C ASP A 354 13.20 26.91 3.90
N ARG A 355 13.61 27.03 2.64
CA ARG A 355 13.78 25.90 1.74
C ARG A 355 14.76 24.83 2.27
N ALA A 356 15.75 25.21 3.07
CA ALA A 356 16.66 24.27 3.71
C ALA A 356 15.92 23.33 4.67
N GLN A 357 14.76 23.72 5.20
CA GLN A 357 13.92 22.93 6.07
C GLN A 357 12.99 21.95 5.30
N TRP A 358 12.85 22.11 3.96
CA TRP A 358 12.06 21.16 3.15
C TRP A 358 12.69 19.77 3.08
N HIS A 359 13.98 19.68 3.37
CA HIS A 359 14.76 18.46 3.38
C HIS A 359 15.29 18.19 4.79
N SER A 360 14.37 17.85 5.69
CA SER A 360 14.77 17.46 7.04
C SER A 360 15.64 16.20 7.00
N LYS A 361 16.63 16.13 7.91
CA LYS A 361 17.44 14.92 8.11
C LYS A 361 16.62 13.74 8.64
N GLN A 362 15.44 14.00 9.15
CA GLN A 362 14.52 12.99 9.68
C GLN A 362 13.36 12.82 8.70
N PHE A 363 13.22 11.62 8.14
CA PHE A 363 12.17 11.27 7.18
C PHE A 363 10.74 11.48 7.73
N LEU A 364 10.57 11.49 9.04
CA LEU A 364 9.29 11.66 9.73
C LEU A 364 9.19 13.01 10.46
N ASP A 365 9.92 14.01 10.04
CA ASP A 365 9.82 15.36 10.62
C ASP A 365 8.46 15.96 10.25
N PRO A 366 7.62 16.32 11.24
CA PRO A 366 6.31 16.91 10.99
C PRO A 366 6.36 18.32 10.39
N GLY A 367 7.51 18.98 10.40
CA GLY A 367 7.75 20.30 9.81
C GLY A 367 8.17 20.27 8.35
N GLY A 368 8.43 19.10 7.74
CA GLY A 368 8.96 18.95 6.38
C GLY A 368 8.06 18.19 5.42
#